data_d8cfce4f21c27d8e3eef1e98df2a70ad
#
_entry.id   d8cfce4f21c27d8e3eef1e98df2a70ad
#
_cell.length_a   1.000
_cell.length_b   1.000
_cell.length_c   1.000
_cell.angle_alpha   90.00
_cell.angle_beta   90.00
_cell.angle_gamma   90.00
#
_symmetry.space_group_name_H-M   'P 1'
#
loop_
_entity.id
_entity.type
_entity.pdbx_description
1 polymer ?
#
loop_
_entity_poly.entity_id
_entity_poly.type
_entity_poly.pdbx_seq_one_letter_code
_entity_poly.pdbx_strand_id
1 'polypeptide(L)'
;MTNSEIVEKLDEVISWMELLELNSFKINTFRNLSAQVEKTSRPLRLHTEEEITGTFSKTMAQVILSLLQTETYPEFDELEKQIPAGVRSMSQKNGIGPKKV
;
A
#
# COMPACT_ATOMS: atom_id res chain seq x y z
N MET A 1 -8.44 -9.52 2.20
CA MET A 1 -7.11 -9.27 2.79
C MET A 1 -7.21 -8.97 4.27
N THR A 2 -6.25 -9.44 5.04
CA THR A 2 -6.13 -9.05 6.44
C THR A 2 -5.45 -7.67 6.52
N ASN A 3 -5.51 -7.04 7.70
CA ASN A 3 -4.80 -5.76 7.88
C ASN A 3 -3.31 -5.91 7.64
N SER A 4 -2.71 -7.01 8.09
CA SER A 4 -1.28 -7.29 7.85
C SER A 4 -0.96 -7.39 6.37
N GLU A 5 -1.82 -8.03 5.60
CA GLU A 5 -1.63 -8.16 4.16
C GLU A 5 -1.74 -6.80 3.46
N ILE A 6 -2.66 -5.97 3.93
CA ILE A 6 -2.80 -4.62 3.40
C ILE A 6 -1.54 -3.81 3.68
N VAL A 7 -1.02 -3.89 4.90
CA VAL A 7 0.22 -3.19 5.27
C VAL A 7 1.38 -3.67 4.42
N GLU A 8 1.53 -4.98 4.23
CA GLU A 8 2.58 -5.54 3.38
C GLU A 8 2.49 -5.01 1.95
N LYS A 9 1.28 -4.98 1.40
CA LYS A 9 1.07 -4.47 0.05
C LYS A 9 1.42 -2.99 -0.05
N LEU A 10 0.98 -2.20 0.92
CA LEU A 10 1.28 -0.77 0.94
C LEU A 10 2.78 -0.51 1.07
N ASP A 11 3.46 -1.26 1.93
CA ASP A 11 4.90 -1.11 2.11
C ASP A 11 5.66 -1.48 0.83
N GLU A 12 5.23 -2.52 0.14
CA GLU A 12 5.81 -2.91 -1.14
C GLU A 12 5.65 -1.79 -2.17
N VAL A 13 4.45 -1.23 -2.26
CA VAL A 13 4.16 -0.14 -3.19
C VAL A 13 4.96 1.10 -2.86
N ILE A 14 5.12 1.40 -1.57
CA ILE A 14 5.94 2.53 -1.14
C ILE A 14 7.38 2.34 -1.60
N SER A 15 7.91 1.12 -1.50
CA SER A 15 9.26 0.80 -1.99
C SER A 15 9.37 1.10 -3.49
N TRP A 16 8.36 0.74 -4.26
CA TRP A 16 8.35 1.04 -5.70
C TRP A 16 8.33 2.54 -5.95
N MET A 17 7.53 3.27 -5.18
CA MET A 17 7.47 4.72 -5.31
C MET A 17 8.81 5.38 -5.01
N GLU A 18 9.52 4.88 -4.02
CA GLU A 18 10.86 5.36 -3.69
C GLU A 18 11.86 5.05 -4.80
N LEU A 19 11.80 3.83 -5.36
CA LEU A 19 12.67 3.44 -6.46
C LEU A 19 12.45 4.28 -7.71
N LEU A 20 11.21 4.66 -7.96
CA LEU A 20 10.85 5.50 -9.10
C LEU A 20 11.00 6.99 -8.81
N GLU A 21 11.42 7.33 -7.61
CA GLU A 21 11.63 8.71 -7.18
C GLU A 21 10.40 9.59 -7.38
N LEU A 22 9.25 9.05 -7.00
CA LEU A 22 8.00 9.79 -7.09
C LEU A 22 7.94 10.91 -6.04
N ASN A 23 6.93 11.75 -6.16
CA ASN A 23 6.70 12.87 -5.26
C ASN A 23 6.68 12.42 -3.79
N SER A 24 7.50 13.06 -2.96
CA SER A 24 7.59 12.70 -1.54
C SER A 24 6.27 12.89 -0.79
N PHE A 25 5.46 13.85 -1.20
CA PHE A 25 4.13 14.04 -0.62
C PHE A 25 3.28 12.80 -0.80
N LYS A 26 3.29 12.24 -2.01
CA LYS A 26 2.54 11.02 -2.31
C LYS A 26 3.06 9.83 -1.50
N ILE A 27 4.38 9.70 -1.42
CA ILE A 27 5.01 8.63 -0.65
C ILE A 27 4.60 8.74 0.82
N ASN A 28 4.66 9.94 1.39
CA ASN A 28 4.27 10.16 2.79
C ASN A 28 2.79 9.86 3.02
N THR A 29 1.93 10.19 2.06
CA THR A 29 0.51 9.88 2.15
C THR A 29 0.29 8.38 2.31
N PHE A 30 0.97 7.57 1.52
CA PHE A 30 0.85 6.13 1.61
C PHE A 30 1.52 5.56 2.85
N ARG A 31 2.62 6.17 3.32
CA ARG A 31 3.22 5.78 4.59
C ARG A 31 2.27 6.00 5.75
N ASN A 32 1.58 7.14 5.75
CA ASN A 32 0.59 7.44 6.78
C ASN A 32 -0.57 6.46 6.73
N LEU A 33 -1.00 6.09 5.54
CA LEU A 33 -2.05 5.08 5.36
C LEU A 33 -1.61 3.74 5.94
N SER A 34 -0.42 3.30 5.60
CA SER A 34 0.12 2.03 6.11
C SER A 34 0.17 2.04 7.63
N ALA A 35 0.67 3.12 8.23
CA ALA A 35 0.75 3.26 9.68
C ALA A 35 -0.65 3.23 10.31
N GLN A 36 -1.62 3.88 9.68
CA GLN A 36 -2.98 3.91 10.17
C GLN A 36 -3.62 2.52 10.16
N VAL A 37 -3.41 1.77 9.07
CA VAL A 37 -3.92 0.40 8.97
C VAL A 37 -3.26 -0.48 10.02
N GLU A 38 -1.95 -0.32 10.22
CA GLU A 38 -1.21 -1.09 11.22
C GLU A 38 -1.74 -0.88 12.63
N LYS A 39 -2.17 0.35 12.94
CA LYS A 39 -2.73 0.68 14.25
C LYS A 39 -4.17 0.25 14.42
N THR A 40 -4.84 -0.13 13.35
CA THR A 40 -6.24 -0.54 13.41
C THR A 40 -6.33 -1.95 13.96
N SER A 41 -6.99 -2.12 15.11
CA SER A 41 -7.11 -3.43 15.75
C SER A 41 -8.20 -4.29 15.11
N ARG A 42 -9.27 -3.67 14.62
CA ARG A 42 -10.37 -4.39 13.99
C ARG A 42 -10.06 -4.63 12.51
N PRO A 43 -10.25 -5.87 11.99
CA PRO A 43 -10.00 -6.13 10.58
C PRO A 43 -10.82 -5.20 9.67
N LEU A 44 -10.13 -4.54 8.74
CA LEU A 44 -10.79 -3.61 7.83
C LEU A 44 -11.84 -4.30 6.95
N ARG A 45 -11.64 -5.57 6.66
CA ARG A 45 -12.60 -6.36 5.87
C ARG A 45 -13.97 -6.47 6.55
N LEU A 46 -14.04 -6.22 7.85
CA LEU A 46 -15.28 -6.25 8.62
C LEU A 46 -15.93 -4.87 8.73
N HIS A 47 -15.25 -3.83 8.26
CA HIS A 47 -15.81 -2.49 8.24
C HIS A 47 -16.74 -2.32 7.05
N THR A 48 -17.78 -1.51 7.22
CA THR A 48 -18.64 -1.13 6.10
C THR A 48 -17.91 -0.10 5.26
N GLU A 49 -18.37 0.07 4.02
CA GLU A 49 -17.83 1.11 3.14
C GLU A 49 -17.93 2.48 3.79
N GLU A 50 -19.04 2.76 4.45
CA GLU A 50 -19.25 4.02 5.15
C GLU A 50 -18.24 4.25 6.26
N GLU A 51 -17.94 3.21 7.01
CA GLU A 51 -16.93 3.29 8.08
C GLU A 51 -15.56 3.61 7.51
N ILE A 52 -15.20 2.98 6.41
CA ILE A 52 -13.91 3.19 5.77
C ILE A 52 -13.83 4.60 5.19
N THR A 53 -14.87 5.06 4.50
CA THR A 53 -14.88 6.40 3.92
C THR A 53 -14.92 7.49 4.98
N GLY A 54 -15.45 7.18 6.16
CA GLY A 54 -15.45 8.11 7.28
C GLY A 54 -14.14 8.17 8.06
N THR A 55 -13.34 7.10 7.98
CA THR A 55 -12.07 7.01 8.71
C THR A 55 -10.89 7.51 7.88
N PHE A 56 -10.89 7.21 6.60
CA PHE A 56 -9.81 7.58 5.69
C PHE A 56 -10.25 8.68 4.75
N SER A 57 -9.29 9.39 4.15
CA SER A 57 -9.62 10.36 3.11
C SER A 57 -10.24 9.61 1.93
N LYS A 58 -10.96 10.35 1.07
CA LYS A 58 -11.64 9.75 -0.07
C LYS A 58 -10.71 8.88 -0.92
N THR A 59 -9.54 9.40 -1.25
CA THR A 59 -8.57 8.65 -2.07
C THR A 59 -8.09 7.40 -1.35
N MET A 60 -7.75 7.53 -0.07
CA MET A 60 -7.24 6.39 0.70
C MET A 60 -8.32 5.36 0.94
N ALA A 61 -9.56 5.80 1.15
CA ALA A 61 -10.69 4.89 1.29
C ALA A 61 -10.87 4.06 0.02
N GLN A 62 -10.71 4.66 -1.14
CA GLN A 62 -10.81 3.93 -2.41
C GLN A 62 -9.72 2.87 -2.53
N VAL A 63 -8.50 3.19 -2.09
CA VAL A 63 -7.40 2.22 -2.10
C VAL A 63 -7.76 1.03 -1.22
N ILE A 64 -8.19 1.29 0.00
CA ILE A 64 -8.55 0.23 0.96
C ILE A 64 -9.69 -0.62 0.42
N LEU A 65 -10.75 0.01 -0.10
CA LEU A 65 -11.89 -0.72 -0.63
C LEU A 65 -11.50 -1.59 -1.82
N SER A 66 -10.67 -1.07 -2.70
CA SER A 66 -10.20 -1.83 -3.86
C SER A 66 -9.39 -3.05 -3.41
N LEU A 67 -8.49 -2.87 -2.45
CA LEU A 67 -7.69 -3.98 -1.94
C LEU A 67 -8.57 -5.03 -1.25
N LEU A 68 -9.60 -4.61 -0.54
CA LEU A 68 -10.51 -5.54 0.14
C LEU A 68 -11.37 -6.32 -0.85
N GLN A 69 -11.74 -5.71 -1.97
CA GLN A 69 -12.63 -6.33 -2.94
C GLN A 69 -11.89 -7.18 -3.97
N THR A 70 -10.76 -6.69 -4.48
CA THR A 70 -10.05 -7.34 -5.58
C THR A 70 -8.60 -7.68 -5.27
N GLU A 71 -8.12 -7.33 -4.08
CA GLU A 71 -6.74 -7.52 -3.62
C GLU A 71 -5.72 -6.76 -4.47
N THR A 72 -6.19 -5.81 -5.27
CA THR A 72 -5.33 -5.01 -6.14
C THR A 72 -5.87 -3.60 -6.26
N TYR A 73 -5.07 -2.71 -6.82
CA TYR A 73 -5.46 -1.34 -7.08
C TYR A 73 -4.78 -0.91 -8.39
N PRO A 74 -5.51 -0.32 -9.35
CA PRO A 74 -4.96 -0.02 -10.68
C PRO A 74 -3.63 0.75 -10.67
N GLU A 75 -3.49 1.74 -9.81
CA GLU A 75 -2.26 2.51 -9.71
C GLU A 75 -1.07 1.63 -9.30
N PHE A 76 -1.31 0.65 -8.43
CA PHE A 76 -0.27 -0.26 -7.99
C PHE A 76 0.20 -1.15 -9.14
N ASP A 77 -0.74 -1.60 -9.97
CA ASP A 77 -0.40 -2.42 -11.13
C ASP A 77 0.44 -1.62 -12.12
N GLU A 78 0.12 -0.34 -12.30
CA GLU A 78 0.91 0.53 -13.17
C GLU A 78 2.32 0.75 -12.63
N LEU A 79 2.46 0.93 -11.32
CA LEU A 79 3.76 1.06 -10.68
C LEU A 79 4.58 -0.21 -10.86
N GLU A 80 3.94 -1.36 -10.68
CA GLU A 80 4.62 -2.65 -10.83
C GLU A 80 5.21 -2.80 -12.23
N LYS A 81 4.48 -2.38 -13.25
CA LYS A 81 4.95 -2.45 -14.64
C LYS A 81 6.19 -1.60 -14.88
N GLN A 82 6.35 -0.53 -14.11
CA GLN A 82 7.49 0.38 -14.26
C GLN A 82 8.74 -0.12 -13.53
N ILE A 83 8.58 -1.09 -12.62
CA ILE A 83 9.70 -1.63 -11.85
C ILE A 83 10.28 -2.83 -12.60
N PRO A 84 11.59 -2.85 -12.89
CA PRO A 84 12.23 -4.02 -13.50
C PRO A 84 12.05 -5.26 -12.62
N ALA A 85 11.81 -6.39 -13.24
CA ALA A 85 11.54 -7.63 -12.51
C ALA A 85 12.65 -7.99 -11.52
N GLY A 86 13.90 -7.77 -11.90
CA GLY A 86 15.03 -8.04 -11.00
C GLY A 86 15.01 -7.20 -9.74
N VAL A 87 14.65 -5.93 -9.87
CA VAL A 87 14.57 -5.02 -8.74
C VAL A 87 13.43 -5.42 -7.81
N ARG A 88 12.27 -5.76 -8.39
CA ARG A 88 11.13 -6.23 -7.60
C ARG A 88 11.49 -7.49 -6.83
N SER A 89 12.13 -8.42 -7.49
CA SER A 89 12.53 -9.69 -6.89
C SER A 89 13.44 -9.46 -5.69
N MET A 90 14.40 -8.55 -5.84
CA MET A 90 15.30 -8.19 -4.73
C MET A 90 14.54 -7.63 -3.54
N SER A 91 13.65 -6.68 -3.80
CA SER A 91 12.90 -6.02 -2.73
C SER A 91 12.01 -7.00 -1.98
N GLN A 92 11.35 -7.88 -2.68
CA GLN A 92 10.44 -8.85 -2.09
C GLN A 92 11.17 -10.00 -1.39
N LYS A 93 12.14 -10.54 -2.07
CA LYS A 93 12.82 -11.75 -1.63
C LYS A 93 13.56 -11.57 -0.32
N ASN A 94 14.18 -10.45 -0.13
CA ASN A 94 15.02 -10.21 1.03
C ASN A 94 14.33 -9.41 2.14
N GLY A 95 13.11 -8.99 1.90
CA GLY A 95 12.45 -8.07 2.81
C GLY A 95 13.19 -6.76 2.92
N ILE A 96 14.05 -6.48 1.95
CA ILE A 96 14.90 -5.29 1.94
C ILE A 96 14.24 -4.24 1.06
N GLY A 97 13.76 -3.19 1.69
CA GLY A 97 13.35 -2.02 0.95
C GLY A 97 14.55 -1.13 0.70
N PRO A 98 14.39 -0.03 -0.04
CA PRO A 98 15.47 0.91 -0.29
C PRO A 98 16.16 1.38 0.98
N LYS A 99 15.44 1.47 2.07
CA LYS A 99 15.96 1.92 3.35
C LYS A 99 16.94 0.96 3.99
N LYS A 100 17.04 -0.26 3.52
CA LYS A 100 17.94 -1.28 4.06
C LYS A 100 19.12 -1.60 3.16
N VAL A 101 19.11 -1.04 2.00
CA VAL A 101 20.17 -1.31 1.01
C VAL A 101 21.39 -0.43 1.22
#